data_6083d194b8230486581e010aebbf0291
#
_entry.id   6083d194b8230486581e010aebbf0291
#
_cell.length_a   1.000
_cell.length_b   1.000
_cell.length_c   1.000
_cell.angle_alpha   90.00
_cell.angle_beta   90.00
_cell.angle_gamma   90.00
#
_symmetry.space_group_name_H-M   'P 1'
#
loop_
_entity.id
_entity.type
_entity.pdbx_description
1 polymer ?
#
loop_
_entity_poly.entity_id
_entity_poly.type
_entity_poly.pdbx_seq_one_letter_code
_entity_poly.pdbx_strand_id
1 'polypeptide(L)'
;RPDRIIVGEVRGSEAITLFTALNTGHSGFGTLHSNDARETITRLTNAPMSVPNIMISAIDFIIMQNRIYKPDGVSFRRISEVAEVSGIEEGVVQLNKIFEWDPQSDTIKNVGIASKTLAEIAKVSGNSLNSLHEEIKNREIVLQHMVNQNIRSIRDVSTVLEMYYLDPQKVLNRILLTGQ
;
A
#
# COMPACT_ATOMS: atom_id res chain seq x y z
N ARG A 1 14.80 -17.12 9.94
CA ARG A 1 13.76 -16.83 8.91
C ARG A 1 13.06 -15.53 9.28
N PRO A 2 13.23 -14.48 8.50
CA PRO A 2 12.58 -13.20 8.80
C PRO A 2 11.08 -13.27 8.55
N ASP A 3 10.29 -12.53 9.30
CA ASP A 3 8.85 -12.39 9.07
C ASP A 3 8.55 -11.44 7.91
N ARG A 4 9.43 -10.43 7.73
CA ARG A 4 9.27 -9.41 6.68
C ARG A 4 10.61 -9.10 6.03
N ILE A 5 10.58 -8.85 4.73
CA ILE A 5 11.73 -8.45 3.92
C ILE A 5 11.45 -7.07 3.34
N ILE A 6 12.37 -6.13 3.58
CA ILE A 6 12.28 -4.78 3.03
C ILE A 6 13.50 -4.53 2.15
N VAL A 7 13.25 -4.31 0.86
CA VAL A 7 14.30 -3.99 -0.12
C VAL A 7 14.18 -2.51 -0.48
N GLY A 8 15.22 -1.75 -0.14
CA GLY A 8 15.23 -0.30 -0.35
C GLY A 8 15.04 0.11 -1.80
N GLU A 9 15.59 -0.67 -2.74
CA GLU A 9 15.38 -0.47 -4.18
C GLU A 9 15.71 -1.75 -4.96
N VAL A 10 14.90 -2.00 -5.98
CA VAL A 10 15.07 -3.10 -6.93
C VAL A 10 15.40 -2.51 -8.31
N ARG A 11 16.54 -2.90 -8.88
CA ARG A 11 17.04 -2.37 -10.17
C ARG A 11 17.45 -3.45 -11.16
N GLY A 12 17.76 -4.64 -10.71
CA GLY A 12 18.37 -5.69 -11.51
C GLY A 12 17.90 -7.09 -11.12
N SER A 13 18.76 -8.07 -11.32
CA SER A 13 18.46 -9.51 -11.13
C SER A 13 18.11 -9.87 -9.67
N GLU A 14 18.44 -9.04 -8.68
CA GLU A 14 18.01 -9.23 -7.29
C GLU A 14 16.49 -9.27 -7.14
N ALA A 15 15.75 -8.73 -8.12
CA ALA A 15 14.30 -8.84 -8.19
C ALA A 15 13.83 -10.30 -8.06
N ILE A 16 14.45 -11.22 -8.79
CA ILE A 16 14.09 -12.66 -8.74
C ILE A 16 14.23 -13.21 -7.32
N THR A 17 15.27 -12.81 -6.60
CA THR A 17 15.50 -13.26 -5.21
C THR A 17 14.41 -12.72 -4.27
N LEU A 18 14.03 -11.44 -4.40
CA LEU A 18 12.92 -10.86 -3.65
C LEU A 18 11.62 -11.63 -3.94
N PHE A 19 11.29 -11.81 -5.22
CA PHE A 19 10.05 -12.51 -5.61
C PHE A 19 10.05 -13.98 -5.18
N THR A 20 11.19 -14.65 -5.17
CA THR A 20 11.32 -15.99 -4.60
C THR A 20 10.97 -16.00 -3.12
N ALA A 21 11.46 -15.03 -2.35
CA ALA A 21 11.13 -14.89 -0.94
C ALA A 21 9.62 -14.61 -0.72
N LEU A 22 9.03 -13.69 -1.49
CA LEU A 22 7.60 -13.38 -1.41
C LEU A 22 6.75 -14.62 -1.73
N ASN A 23 7.07 -15.35 -2.81
CA ASN A 23 6.35 -16.57 -3.20
C ASN A 23 6.55 -17.76 -2.23
N THR A 24 7.53 -17.70 -1.34
CA THR A 24 7.76 -18.69 -0.27
C THR A 24 7.17 -18.30 1.07
N GLY A 25 6.28 -17.30 1.10
CA GLY A 25 5.48 -16.93 2.27
C GLY A 25 6.13 -15.89 3.18
N HIS A 26 7.09 -15.11 2.68
CA HIS A 26 7.58 -13.92 3.38
C HIS A 26 6.77 -12.69 2.94
N SER A 27 6.28 -11.91 3.90
CA SER A 27 5.73 -10.60 3.60
C SER A 27 6.86 -9.61 3.30
N GLY A 28 6.64 -8.65 2.42
CA GLY A 28 7.72 -7.72 2.08
C GLY A 28 7.28 -6.43 1.40
N PHE A 29 8.24 -5.51 1.34
CA PHE A 29 8.14 -4.27 0.60
C PHE A 29 9.39 -4.10 -0.25
N GLY A 30 9.21 -3.58 -1.44
CA GLY A 30 10.30 -3.16 -2.31
C GLY A 30 9.94 -1.85 -3.00
N THR A 31 10.93 -1.08 -3.40
CA THR A 31 10.72 0.10 -4.24
C THR A 31 11.43 -0.06 -5.57
N LEU A 32 10.86 0.51 -6.61
CA LEU A 32 11.48 0.66 -7.92
C LEU A 32 10.99 1.94 -8.59
N HIS A 33 11.72 2.40 -9.56
CA HIS A 33 11.34 3.60 -10.32
C HIS A 33 10.50 3.21 -11.54
N SER A 34 9.28 3.77 -11.60
CA SER A 34 8.38 3.67 -12.75
C SER A 34 7.40 4.85 -12.74
N ASN A 35 6.72 5.09 -13.84
CA ASN A 35 5.78 6.22 -13.96
C ASN A 35 4.36 5.84 -13.54
N ASP A 36 3.99 4.56 -13.69
CA ASP A 36 2.68 4.01 -13.32
C ASP A 36 2.78 2.52 -12.95
N ALA A 37 1.67 1.95 -12.47
CA ALA A 37 1.62 0.55 -12.06
C ALA A 37 1.83 -0.43 -13.24
N ARG A 38 1.39 -0.09 -14.44
CA ARG A 38 1.58 -0.92 -15.63
C ARG A 38 3.05 -0.95 -16.06
N GLU A 39 3.72 0.21 -16.04
CA GLU A 39 5.15 0.28 -16.29
C GLU A 39 5.95 -0.48 -15.23
N THR A 40 5.50 -0.47 -13.97
CA THR A 40 6.09 -1.29 -12.90
C THR A 40 6.14 -2.77 -13.29
N ILE A 41 5.03 -3.33 -13.77
CA ILE A 41 4.97 -4.72 -14.23
C ILE A 41 5.91 -4.93 -15.43
N THR A 42 5.90 -4.01 -16.39
CA THR A 42 6.76 -4.08 -17.57
C THR A 42 8.24 -4.11 -17.18
N ARG A 43 8.67 -3.27 -16.24
CA ARG A 43 10.05 -3.23 -15.76
C ARG A 43 10.44 -4.50 -15.01
N LEU A 44 9.55 -5.02 -14.17
CA LEU A 44 9.80 -6.25 -13.43
C LEU A 44 9.97 -7.46 -14.36
N THR A 45 9.16 -7.54 -15.42
CA THR A 45 9.14 -8.70 -16.31
C THR A 45 10.21 -8.67 -17.41
N ASN A 46 10.77 -7.50 -17.71
CA ASN A 46 11.82 -7.33 -18.71
C ASN A 46 13.21 -7.24 -18.07
N ALA A 47 14.24 -7.40 -18.91
CA ALA A 47 15.63 -7.21 -18.49
C ALA A 47 15.84 -5.77 -17.95
N PRO A 48 16.65 -5.59 -16.90
CA PRO A 48 17.50 -6.59 -16.25
C PRO A 48 16.84 -7.41 -15.14
N MET A 49 15.61 -7.09 -14.73
CA MET A 49 14.93 -7.75 -13.61
C MET A 49 14.44 -9.16 -13.98
N SER A 50 13.81 -9.31 -15.14
CA SER A 50 13.39 -10.58 -15.76
C SER A 50 12.59 -11.50 -14.84
N VAL A 51 11.71 -10.92 -14.01
CA VAL A 51 10.85 -11.71 -13.11
C VAL A 51 9.76 -12.40 -13.94
N PRO A 52 9.61 -13.72 -13.84
CA PRO A 52 8.53 -14.43 -14.51
C PRO A 52 7.15 -13.91 -14.10
N ASN A 53 6.22 -13.76 -15.06
CA ASN A 53 4.87 -13.28 -14.79
C ASN A 53 4.17 -14.03 -13.66
N ILE A 54 4.36 -15.34 -13.59
CA ILE A 54 3.74 -16.18 -12.54
C ILE A 54 4.18 -15.76 -11.12
N MET A 55 5.37 -15.20 -10.96
CA MET A 55 5.88 -14.77 -9.67
C MET A 55 5.32 -13.39 -9.27
N ILE A 56 4.85 -12.61 -10.23
CA ILE A 56 4.29 -11.25 -9.97
C ILE A 56 3.03 -11.32 -9.12
N SER A 57 2.30 -12.44 -9.14
CA SER A 57 1.11 -12.64 -8.29
C SER A 57 1.39 -12.61 -6.78
N ALA A 58 2.66 -12.63 -6.37
CA ALA A 58 3.06 -12.40 -4.98
C ALA A 58 3.00 -10.93 -4.54
N ILE A 59 2.77 -10.00 -5.47
CA ILE A 59 2.49 -8.60 -5.14
C ILE A 59 1.00 -8.45 -4.91
N ASP A 60 0.61 -7.88 -3.76
CA ASP A 60 -0.76 -7.48 -3.49
C ASP A 60 -1.05 -6.09 -4.08
N PHE A 61 -0.19 -5.11 -3.79
CA PHE A 61 -0.41 -3.71 -4.18
C PHE A 61 0.84 -3.06 -4.77
N ILE A 62 0.60 -2.21 -5.76
CA ILE A 62 1.56 -1.25 -6.31
C ILE A 62 1.08 0.15 -5.94
N ILE A 63 1.91 0.89 -5.19
CA ILE A 63 1.61 2.24 -4.72
C ILE A 63 2.52 3.20 -5.46
N MET A 64 1.94 4.03 -6.32
CA MET A 64 2.68 5.02 -7.09
C MET A 64 2.78 6.33 -6.33
N GLN A 65 4.01 6.78 -6.08
CA GLN A 65 4.28 8.08 -5.47
C GLN A 65 5.00 8.99 -6.44
N ASN A 66 4.35 10.06 -6.85
CA ASN A 66 4.90 11.01 -7.80
C ASN A 66 5.26 12.34 -7.13
N ARG A 67 6.34 12.95 -7.64
CA ARG A 67 6.70 14.34 -7.33
C ARG A 67 6.07 15.24 -8.38
N ILE A 68 5.24 16.15 -7.91
CA ILE A 68 4.45 17.06 -8.75
C ILE A 68 5.02 18.46 -8.57
N TYR A 69 5.18 19.19 -9.69
CA TYR A 69 5.68 20.55 -9.71
C TYR A 69 4.52 21.51 -10.00
N LYS A 70 4.39 22.55 -9.19
CA LYS A 70 3.48 23.66 -9.47
C LYS A 70 4.17 24.68 -10.38
N PRO A 71 3.39 25.53 -11.08
CA PRO A 71 3.94 26.59 -11.93
C PRO A 71 4.83 27.59 -11.18
N ASP A 72 4.61 27.75 -9.87
CA ASP A 72 5.41 28.60 -8.98
C ASP A 72 6.75 27.98 -8.57
N GLY A 73 7.09 26.80 -9.08
CA GLY A 73 8.31 26.06 -8.79
C GLY A 73 8.27 25.22 -7.49
N VAL A 74 7.20 25.31 -6.71
CA VAL A 74 7.02 24.47 -5.53
C VAL A 74 6.73 23.04 -5.95
N SER A 75 7.38 22.08 -5.31
CA SER A 75 7.13 20.66 -5.54
C SER A 75 6.59 19.97 -4.30
N PHE A 76 5.72 19.02 -4.50
CA PHE A 76 5.16 18.17 -3.45
C PHE A 76 5.03 16.71 -3.92
N ARG A 77 4.92 15.80 -2.98
CA ARG A 77 4.71 14.38 -3.29
C ARG A 77 3.28 13.98 -3.01
N ARG A 78 2.71 13.17 -3.91
CA ARG A 78 1.38 12.57 -3.75
C ARG A 78 1.44 11.09 -4.12
N ILE A 79 0.65 10.29 -3.42
CA ILE A 79 0.27 8.98 -3.94
C ILE A 79 -0.70 9.23 -5.09
N SER A 80 -0.27 8.91 -6.30
CA SER A 80 -1.06 9.15 -7.52
C SER A 80 -1.96 7.99 -7.89
N GLU A 81 -1.57 6.77 -7.50
CA GLU A 81 -2.29 5.55 -7.84
C GLU A 81 -2.02 4.48 -6.77
N VAL A 82 -3.05 3.72 -6.44
CA VAL A 82 -2.93 2.44 -5.75
C VAL A 82 -3.58 1.39 -6.64
N ALA A 83 -2.78 0.48 -7.17
CA ALA A 83 -3.23 -0.62 -7.99
C ALA A 83 -3.02 -1.95 -7.28
N GLU A 84 -4.02 -2.82 -7.34
CA GLU A 84 -3.97 -4.19 -6.86
C GLU A 84 -3.62 -5.14 -8.00
N VAL A 85 -2.76 -6.11 -7.74
CA VAL A 85 -2.51 -7.22 -8.67
C VAL A 85 -3.62 -8.25 -8.50
N SER A 86 -4.61 -8.20 -9.39
CA SER A 86 -5.81 -9.04 -9.28
C SER A 86 -5.63 -10.46 -9.78
N GLY A 87 -4.60 -10.72 -10.59
CA GLY A 87 -4.31 -12.06 -11.10
C GLY A 87 -3.50 -12.04 -12.38
N ILE A 88 -3.47 -13.20 -13.03
CA ILE A 88 -2.85 -13.38 -14.34
C ILE A 88 -3.89 -14.05 -15.25
N GLU A 89 -4.19 -13.42 -16.37
CA GLU A 89 -5.09 -13.95 -17.40
C GLU A 89 -4.33 -14.03 -18.72
N GLU A 90 -4.36 -15.19 -19.36
CA GLU A 90 -3.65 -15.45 -20.62
C GLU A 90 -2.16 -15.05 -20.58
N GLY A 91 -1.51 -15.21 -19.43
CA GLY A 91 -0.11 -14.83 -19.22
C GLY A 91 0.12 -13.34 -18.98
N VAL A 92 -0.94 -12.52 -18.93
CA VAL A 92 -0.86 -11.08 -18.68
C VAL A 92 -1.30 -10.77 -17.27
N VAL A 93 -0.45 -10.00 -16.55
CA VAL A 93 -0.76 -9.53 -15.19
C VAL A 93 -1.90 -8.52 -15.24
N GLN A 94 -2.96 -8.80 -14.47
CA GLN A 94 -4.13 -7.93 -14.35
C GLN A 94 -3.96 -6.98 -13.15
N LEU A 95 -4.31 -5.72 -13.37
CA LEU A 95 -4.24 -4.67 -12.39
C LEU A 95 -5.60 -4.01 -12.21
N ASN A 96 -6.06 -3.93 -10.96
CA ASN A 96 -7.24 -3.17 -10.57
C ASN A 96 -6.79 -1.88 -9.89
N LYS A 97 -7.01 -0.73 -10.51
CA LYS A 97 -6.79 0.56 -9.86
C LYS A 97 -7.88 0.77 -8.80
N ILE A 98 -7.48 0.80 -7.53
CA ILE A 98 -8.41 0.97 -6.39
C ILE A 98 -8.54 2.44 -6.02
N PHE A 99 -7.41 3.17 -6.01
CA PHE A 99 -7.38 4.60 -5.72
C PHE A 99 -6.62 5.35 -6.78
N GLU A 100 -7.09 6.57 -7.06
CA GLU A 100 -6.47 7.51 -7.99
C GLU A 100 -6.50 8.92 -7.42
N TRP A 101 -5.40 9.65 -7.59
CA TRP A 101 -5.31 11.04 -7.19
C TRP A 101 -6.01 11.95 -8.17
N ASP A 102 -6.85 12.83 -7.65
CA ASP A 102 -7.51 13.88 -8.41
C ASP A 102 -6.72 15.19 -8.26
N PRO A 103 -6.08 15.69 -9.32
CA PRO A 103 -5.30 16.92 -9.27
C PRO A 103 -6.16 18.18 -9.03
N GLN A 104 -7.46 18.15 -9.33
CA GLN A 104 -8.34 19.31 -9.15
C GLN A 104 -8.68 19.54 -7.69
N SER A 105 -9.01 18.46 -6.97
CA SER A 105 -9.36 18.53 -5.54
C SER A 105 -8.18 18.26 -4.61
N ASP A 106 -7.01 17.88 -5.15
CA ASP A 106 -5.82 17.41 -4.40
C ASP A 106 -6.15 16.31 -3.39
N THR A 107 -7.03 15.40 -3.76
CA THR A 107 -7.46 14.26 -2.93
C THR A 107 -7.26 12.94 -3.67
N ILE A 108 -7.07 11.86 -2.91
CA ILE A 108 -7.09 10.51 -3.46
C ILE A 108 -8.53 9.98 -3.40
N LYS A 109 -9.03 9.47 -4.51
CA LYS A 109 -10.40 8.97 -4.65
C LYS A 109 -10.40 7.45 -4.80
N ASN A 110 -11.33 6.79 -4.12
CA ASN A 110 -11.64 5.40 -4.40
C ASN A 110 -12.39 5.30 -5.73
N VAL A 111 -11.93 4.42 -6.63
CA VAL A 111 -12.49 4.26 -7.99
C VAL A 111 -13.72 3.34 -7.98
N GLY A 112 -14.07 2.74 -6.85
CA GLY A 112 -15.26 1.89 -6.70
C GLY A 112 -15.05 0.43 -7.10
N ILE A 113 -13.81 0.01 -7.33
CA ILE A 113 -13.48 -1.40 -7.62
C ILE A 113 -13.30 -2.14 -6.31
N ALA A 114 -13.96 -3.30 -6.18
CA ALA A 114 -13.80 -4.17 -5.00
C ALA A 114 -12.39 -4.76 -4.94
N SER A 115 -11.76 -4.70 -3.76
CA SER A 115 -10.44 -5.29 -3.54
C SER A 115 -10.53 -6.81 -3.39
N LYS A 116 -9.79 -7.53 -4.22
CA LYS A 116 -9.57 -8.97 -4.11
C LYS A 116 -8.86 -9.32 -2.80
N THR A 117 -7.80 -8.57 -2.45
CA THR A 117 -7.01 -8.80 -1.24
C THR A 117 -7.88 -8.66 0.02
N LEU A 118 -8.79 -7.68 0.09
CA LEU A 118 -9.72 -7.57 1.22
C LEU A 118 -10.66 -8.78 1.28
N ALA A 119 -11.14 -9.27 0.15
CA ALA A 119 -11.99 -10.46 0.11
C ALA A 119 -11.22 -11.71 0.58
N GLU A 120 -9.95 -11.84 0.22
CA GLU A 120 -9.08 -12.93 0.68
C GLU A 120 -8.80 -12.83 2.19
N ILE A 121 -8.51 -11.63 2.70
CA ILE A 121 -8.33 -11.39 4.14
C ILE A 121 -9.61 -11.75 4.91
N ALA A 122 -10.78 -11.33 4.43
CA ALA A 122 -12.06 -11.67 5.02
C ALA A 122 -12.26 -13.19 5.13
N LYS A 123 -11.97 -13.90 4.04
CA LYS A 123 -12.08 -15.36 3.97
C LYS A 123 -11.14 -16.06 4.95
N VAL A 124 -9.87 -15.63 5.03
CA VAL A 124 -8.86 -16.28 5.88
C VAL A 124 -9.04 -15.94 7.35
N SER A 125 -9.44 -14.70 7.68
CA SER A 125 -9.64 -14.25 9.06
C SER A 125 -11.01 -14.60 9.64
N GLY A 126 -11.97 -15.03 8.80
CA GLY A 126 -13.36 -15.26 9.20
C GLY A 126 -14.15 -13.96 9.49
N ASN A 127 -13.60 -12.80 9.15
CA ASN A 127 -14.24 -11.50 9.30
C ASN A 127 -15.17 -11.20 8.11
N SER A 128 -16.20 -10.37 8.34
CA SER A 128 -16.98 -9.82 7.24
C SER A 128 -16.22 -8.69 6.52
N LEU A 129 -16.54 -8.45 5.26
CA LEU A 129 -16.00 -7.28 4.53
C LEU A 129 -16.35 -5.97 5.21
N ASN A 130 -17.57 -5.87 5.81
CA ASN A 130 -17.98 -4.67 6.54
C ASN A 130 -17.08 -4.43 7.76
N SER A 131 -16.77 -5.48 8.53
CA SER A 131 -15.85 -5.36 9.67
C SER A 131 -14.46 -4.92 9.24
N LEU A 132 -13.94 -5.39 8.10
CA LEU A 132 -12.65 -4.95 7.57
C LEU A 132 -12.68 -3.50 7.10
N HIS A 133 -13.78 -3.05 6.49
CA HIS A 133 -13.93 -1.64 6.12
C HIS A 133 -14.02 -0.72 7.35
N GLU A 134 -14.71 -1.17 8.42
CA GLU A 134 -14.72 -0.45 9.70
C GLU A 134 -13.33 -0.35 10.31
N GLU A 135 -12.56 -1.44 10.28
CA GLU A 135 -11.18 -1.44 10.78
C GLU A 135 -10.27 -0.49 9.97
N ILE A 136 -10.41 -0.46 8.63
CA ILE A 136 -9.69 0.51 7.79
C ILE A 136 -10.05 1.94 8.16
N LYS A 137 -11.34 2.22 8.37
CA LYS A 137 -11.82 3.55 8.79
C LYS A 137 -11.29 3.93 10.17
N ASN A 138 -11.24 2.99 11.11
CA ASN A 138 -10.67 3.23 12.43
C ASN A 138 -9.18 3.59 12.34
N ARG A 139 -8.41 2.89 11.50
CA ARG A 139 -7.01 3.24 11.24
C ARG A 139 -6.85 4.61 10.58
N GLU A 140 -7.73 4.96 9.66
CA GLU A 140 -7.77 6.29 9.05
C GLU A 140 -7.95 7.38 10.12
N ILE A 141 -8.90 7.20 11.07
CA ILE A 141 -9.12 8.12 12.19
C ILE A 141 -7.86 8.30 13.02
N VAL A 142 -7.17 7.21 13.34
CA VAL A 142 -5.92 7.27 14.13
C VAL A 142 -4.81 8.01 13.37
N LEU A 143 -4.65 7.72 12.07
CA LEU A 143 -3.67 8.40 11.23
C LEU A 143 -3.99 9.88 11.09
N GLN A 144 -5.26 10.24 10.87
CA GLN A 144 -5.69 11.62 10.79
C GLN A 144 -5.47 12.39 12.11
N HIS A 145 -5.73 11.73 13.24
CA HIS A 145 -5.41 12.30 14.55
C HIS A 145 -3.92 12.61 14.68
N MET A 146 -3.05 11.67 14.32
CA MET A 146 -1.59 11.91 14.37
C MET A 146 -1.17 13.08 13.48
N VAL A 147 -1.76 13.21 12.29
CA VAL A 147 -1.52 14.36 11.40
C VAL A 147 -1.96 15.66 12.05
N ASN A 148 -3.16 15.72 12.60
CA ASN A 148 -3.73 16.91 13.25
C ASN A 148 -2.95 17.33 14.48
N GLN A 149 -2.42 16.38 15.26
CA GLN A 149 -1.59 16.63 16.44
C GLN A 149 -0.10 16.81 16.11
N ASN A 150 0.26 16.82 14.82
CA ASN A 150 1.64 16.92 14.34
C ASN A 150 2.59 15.87 14.96
N ILE A 151 2.08 14.67 15.22
CA ILE A 151 2.86 13.51 15.68
C ILE A 151 3.63 12.95 14.49
N ARG A 152 4.95 13.19 14.43
CA ARG A 152 5.77 12.88 13.26
C ARG A 152 7.04 12.09 13.58
N SER A 153 7.49 12.08 14.84
CA SER A 153 8.65 11.29 15.19
C SER A 153 8.34 9.80 15.09
N ILE A 154 9.32 9.02 14.64
CA ILE A 154 9.14 7.56 14.50
C ILE A 154 8.76 6.92 15.84
N ARG A 155 9.31 7.45 16.95
CA ARG A 155 9.02 6.97 18.31
C ARG A 155 7.57 7.20 18.69
N ASP A 156 7.08 8.44 18.51
CA ASP A 156 5.71 8.79 18.90
C ASP A 156 4.67 8.09 18.03
N VAL A 157 4.93 7.99 16.71
CA VAL A 157 4.10 7.22 15.79
C VAL A 157 4.04 5.75 16.21
N SER A 158 5.20 5.11 16.51
CA SER A 158 5.23 3.72 16.97
C SER A 158 4.43 3.55 18.27
N THR A 159 4.56 4.47 19.21
CA THR A 159 3.81 4.41 20.46
C THR A 159 2.31 4.44 20.25
N VAL A 160 1.81 5.32 19.37
CA VAL A 160 0.36 5.39 19.05
C VAL A 160 -0.11 4.11 18.38
N LEU A 161 0.66 3.59 17.43
CA LEU A 161 0.31 2.36 16.72
C LEU A 161 0.32 1.15 17.66
N GLU A 162 1.32 1.03 18.54
CA GLU A 162 1.37 -0.04 19.55
C GLU A 162 0.15 0.01 20.49
N MET A 163 -0.21 1.20 20.97
CA MET A 163 -1.41 1.38 21.80
C MET A 163 -2.66 0.96 21.05
N TYR A 164 -2.77 1.31 19.75
CA TYR A 164 -3.92 0.91 18.93
C TYR A 164 -4.00 -0.62 18.75
N TYR A 165 -2.88 -1.29 18.51
CA TYR A 165 -2.86 -2.76 18.41
C TYR A 165 -3.19 -3.47 19.72
N LEU A 166 -2.86 -2.87 20.88
CA LEU A 166 -3.16 -3.43 22.19
C LEU A 166 -4.62 -3.24 22.58
N ASP A 167 -5.18 -2.06 22.33
CA ASP A 167 -6.56 -1.70 22.69
C ASP A 167 -7.12 -0.64 21.73
N PRO A 168 -7.65 -1.06 20.56
CA PRO A 168 -8.19 -0.16 19.56
C PRO A 168 -9.28 0.77 20.11
N GLN A 169 -10.21 0.24 20.91
CA GLN A 169 -11.34 1.00 21.44
C GLN A 169 -10.91 2.11 22.39
N LYS A 170 -9.93 1.84 23.23
CA LYS A 170 -9.39 2.85 24.15
C LYS A 170 -8.75 4.02 23.39
N VAL A 171 -7.99 3.73 22.32
CA VAL A 171 -7.36 4.77 21.50
C VAL A 171 -8.42 5.58 20.76
N LEU A 172 -9.39 4.93 20.12
CA LEU A 172 -10.49 5.61 19.41
C LEU A 172 -11.31 6.50 20.33
N ASN A 173 -11.70 5.99 21.51
CA ASN A 173 -12.44 6.77 22.50
C ASN A 173 -11.66 8.01 22.96
N ARG A 174 -10.33 7.88 23.18
CA ARG A 174 -9.48 9.02 23.54
C ARG A 174 -9.43 10.06 22.42
N ILE A 175 -9.30 9.63 21.17
CA ILE A 175 -9.28 10.54 20.01
C ILE A 175 -10.61 11.30 19.89
N LEU A 176 -11.74 10.62 20.05
CA LEU A 176 -13.07 11.23 19.99
C LEU A 176 -13.30 12.23 21.12
N LEU A 177 -12.77 11.99 22.32
CA LEU A 177 -12.88 12.90 23.45
C LEU A 177 -11.97 14.13 23.33
N THR A 178 -10.82 14.02 22.64
CA THR A 178 -9.87 15.12 22.43
C THR A 178 -10.13 15.93 21.17
N GLY A 179 -11.01 15.46 20.30
CA GLY A 179 -11.41 16.12 19.05
C GLY A 179 -12.65 17.03 19.16
N GLN A 180 -13.16 17.25 20.39
CA GLN A 180 -14.13 18.27 20.74
C GLN A 180 -13.38 19.46 21.35
#